data_aac120f3332a69fc61876c607c771c70
#
_entry.id   aac120f3332a69fc61876c607c771c70
#
_cell.length_a   1.000
_cell.length_b   1.000
_cell.length_c   1.000
_cell.angle_alpha   90.00
_cell.angle_beta   90.00
_cell.angle_gamma   90.00
#
_symmetry.space_group_name_H-M   'P 1'
#
loop_
_entity.id
_entity.type
_entity.pdbx_description
1 polymer ?
#
loop_
_entity_poly.entity_id
_entity_poly.type
_entity_poly.pdbx_seq_one_letter_code
_entity_poly.pdbx_strand_id
1 'polypeptide(L)'
;MGAATYNNYNVSLTHYHRISERFAFSTGGFYEHTGGFFENAARNNEKVDRSNAGGGRFRGVYIPTSNLKVDINLNYEYSDQGGYPYYYTGITPSAIAKAKENGKEMTEDRADYIGKISYNDRSSYRRGLLNSGVNIEYQANNFILSAVTGYQHLNDRMFLDQDFTERDIFNIEQKQRANTISEEIVLKAKPGKRWQWATGAFGFYQWLHTTGPVLFKEEGVKSVIENNANSAFEEVSAKPGAPTMGMTVYLSLIHI
;
A
#
# COMPACT_ATOMS: atom_id res chain seq x y z
N MET A 1 -8.31 17.13 16.00
CA MET A 1 -6.86 17.45 16.12
C MET A 1 -6.28 16.68 17.27
N GLY A 2 -5.11 16.10 17.10
CA GLY A 2 -4.38 15.39 18.13
C GLY A 2 -2.89 15.72 18.06
N ALA A 3 -2.23 15.67 19.22
CA ALA A 3 -0.78 15.78 19.31
C ALA A 3 -0.29 14.78 20.36
N ALA A 4 0.87 14.17 20.12
CA ALA A 4 1.49 13.20 21.02
C ALA A 4 3.00 13.39 21.03
N THR A 5 3.69 12.59 21.87
CA THR A 5 5.16 12.56 21.92
C THR A 5 5.78 12.22 20.57
N TYR A 6 7.08 12.43 20.45
CA TYR A 6 7.86 12.16 19.22
C TYR A 6 7.40 12.97 17.99
N ASN A 7 6.94 14.20 18.24
CA ASN A 7 6.47 15.11 17.20
C ASN A 7 5.35 14.51 16.34
N ASN A 8 4.43 13.79 16.98
CA ASN A 8 3.26 13.23 16.28
C ASN A 8 2.10 14.20 16.36
N TYR A 9 1.47 14.51 15.24
CA TYR A 9 0.26 15.31 15.22
C TYR A 9 -0.62 14.95 14.03
N ASN A 10 -1.92 15.11 14.22
CA ASN A 10 -2.91 14.95 13.18
C ASN A 10 -3.95 16.06 13.22
N VAL A 11 -4.49 16.36 12.05
CA VAL A 11 -5.61 17.26 11.89
C VAL A 11 -6.55 16.69 10.83
N SER A 12 -7.84 16.75 11.11
CA SER A 12 -8.86 16.42 10.12
C SER A 12 -10.05 17.37 10.23
N LEU A 13 -10.66 17.65 9.09
CA LEU A 13 -11.87 18.43 8.98
C LEU A 13 -12.85 17.72 8.06
N THR A 14 -14.11 17.72 8.43
CA THR A 14 -15.18 17.19 7.57
C THR A 14 -16.35 18.17 7.59
N HIS A 15 -16.82 18.50 6.41
CA HIS A 15 -18.00 19.33 6.20
C HIS A 15 -19.11 18.47 5.62
N TYR A 16 -20.33 18.65 6.15
CA TYR A 16 -21.55 18.01 5.68
C TYR A 16 -22.50 19.09 5.18
N HIS A 17 -23.07 18.90 4.02
CA HIS A 17 -24.00 19.85 3.44
C HIS A 17 -25.16 19.15 2.74
N ARG A 18 -26.38 19.62 3.03
CA ARG A 18 -27.61 19.21 2.36
C ARG A 18 -28.04 20.30 1.40
N ILE A 19 -27.94 20.02 0.11
CA ILE A 19 -28.35 20.98 -0.94
C ILE A 19 -29.88 20.97 -1.11
N SER A 20 -30.47 19.78 -1.04
CA SER A 20 -31.92 19.61 -1.21
C SER A 20 -32.41 18.38 -0.44
N GLU A 21 -33.71 18.10 -0.49
CA GLU A 21 -34.29 16.86 0.06
C GLU A 21 -33.74 15.59 -0.62
N ARG A 22 -33.25 15.75 -1.84
CA ARG A 22 -32.80 14.65 -2.67
C ARG A 22 -31.28 14.55 -2.80
N PHE A 23 -30.54 15.58 -2.38
CA PHE A 23 -29.08 15.57 -2.52
C PHE A 23 -28.38 16.15 -1.31
N ALA A 24 -27.47 15.38 -0.77
CA ALA A 24 -26.54 15.79 0.28
C ALA A 24 -25.12 15.29 -0.04
N PHE A 25 -24.12 16.00 0.46
CA PHE A 25 -22.74 15.56 0.32
C PHE A 25 -21.94 15.83 1.60
N SER A 26 -20.84 15.14 1.72
CA SER A 26 -19.77 15.47 2.67
C SER A 26 -18.44 15.56 1.95
N THR A 27 -17.61 16.47 2.41
CA THR A 27 -16.22 16.59 1.96
C THR A 27 -15.34 16.79 3.17
N GLY A 28 -14.12 16.27 3.11
CA GLY A 28 -13.17 16.42 4.21
C GLY A 28 -11.75 16.16 3.75
N GLY A 29 -10.83 16.57 4.61
CA GLY A 29 -9.42 16.34 4.43
C GLY A 29 -8.75 16.04 5.76
N PHE A 30 -7.59 15.45 5.68
CA PHE A 30 -6.75 15.17 6.84
C PHE A 30 -5.28 15.35 6.51
N TYR A 31 -4.49 15.57 7.55
CA TYR A 31 -3.05 15.52 7.51
C TYR A 31 -2.53 14.88 8.79
N GLU A 32 -1.52 14.02 8.66
CA GLU A 32 -0.87 13.33 9.76
C GLU A 32 0.65 13.44 9.61
N HIS A 33 1.32 13.66 10.72
CA HIS A 33 2.77 13.69 10.81
C HIS A 33 3.25 12.84 11.96
N THR A 34 4.29 12.03 11.69
CA THR A 34 5.03 11.25 12.68
C THR A 34 6.51 11.58 12.57
N GLY A 35 7.10 12.06 13.65
CA GLY A 35 8.52 12.45 13.70
C GLY A 35 9.49 11.26 13.70
N GLY A 36 9.02 10.07 14.08
CA GLY A 36 9.80 8.83 14.14
C GLY A 36 10.43 8.56 15.50
N PHE A 37 10.75 7.31 15.73
CA PHE A 37 11.38 6.79 16.95
C PHE A 37 12.81 6.34 16.73
N PHE A 38 13.05 5.63 15.62
CA PHE A 38 14.29 4.94 15.36
C PHE A 38 15.33 5.87 14.73
N GLU A 39 16.56 5.74 15.21
CA GLU A 39 17.69 6.57 14.80
C GLU A 39 18.70 5.78 13.98
N ASN A 40 19.23 6.39 12.93
CA ASN A 40 20.27 5.81 12.10
C ASN A 40 21.64 6.30 12.55
N ALA A 41 22.45 5.40 13.11
CA ALA A 41 23.78 5.72 13.66
C ALA A 41 24.78 6.21 12.57
N ALA A 42 24.66 5.74 11.35
CA ALA A 42 25.52 6.17 10.24
C ALA A 42 25.12 7.55 9.67
N ARG A 43 23.95 8.10 10.07
CA ARG A 43 23.36 9.32 9.53
C ARG A 43 23.06 10.35 10.61
N ASN A 44 24.01 10.59 11.52
CA ASN A 44 23.88 11.59 12.59
C ASN A 44 22.60 11.43 13.43
N ASN A 45 22.17 10.21 13.67
CA ASN A 45 20.93 9.87 14.40
C ASN A 45 19.66 10.44 13.76
N GLU A 46 19.65 10.56 12.43
CA GLU A 46 18.44 10.92 11.68
C GLU A 46 17.32 9.90 11.93
N LYS A 47 16.08 10.38 12.13
CA LYS A 47 14.91 9.51 12.29
C LYS A 47 14.55 8.82 10.99
N VAL A 48 14.48 7.48 11.00
CA VAL A 48 14.27 6.67 9.79
C VAL A 48 12.80 6.39 9.50
N ASP A 49 11.96 6.29 10.53
CA ASP A 49 10.55 5.91 10.46
C ASP A 49 9.59 7.11 10.49
N ARG A 50 10.09 8.33 10.18
CA ARG A 50 9.25 9.49 10.01
C ARG A 50 8.22 9.29 8.90
N SER A 51 7.03 9.82 9.06
CA SER A 51 6.02 9.77 8.00
C SER A 51 5.18 11.03 7.93
N ASN A 52 4.70 11.33 6.72
CA ASN A 52 3.70 12.32 6.44
C ASN A 52 2.61 11.67 5.60
N ALA A 53 1.36 11.90 5.95
CA ALA A 53 0.23 11.47 5.14
C ALA A 53 -0.81 12.58 5.07
N GLY A 54 -1.47 12.70 3.94
CA GLY A 54 -2.55 13.65 3.78
C GLY A 54 -3.49 13.21 2.69
N GLY A 55 -4.73 13.64 2.79
CA GLY A 55 -5.72 13.19 1.84
C GLY A 55 -7.03 13.96 1.90
N GLY A 56 -7.88 13.64 0.94
CA GLY A 56 -9.21 14.18 0.83
C GLY A 56 -10.25 13.10 0.56
N ARG A 57 -11.46 13.36 0.98
CA ARG A 57 -12.60 12.49 0.76
C ARG A 57 -13.83 13.29 0.35
N PHE A 58 -14.61 12.71 -0.51
CA PHE A 58 -15.92 13.20 -0.91
C PHE A 58 -16.91 12.04 -0.88
N ARG A 59 -18.13 12.32 -0.39
CA ARG A 59 -19.25 11.42 -0.53
C ARG A 59 -20.49 12.22 -0.91
N GLY A 60 -21.16 11.80 -1.98
CA GLY A 60 -22.44 12.36 -2.42
C GLY A 60 -23.53 11.32 -2.34
N VAL A 61 -24.68 11.69 -1.79
CA VAL A 61 -25.89 10.85 -1.75
C VAL A 61 -26.99 11.54 -2.50
N TYR A 62 -27.50 10.87 -3.53
CA TYR A 62 -28.59 11.35 -4.37
C TYR A 62 -29.78 10.39 -4.35
N ILE A 63 -30.97 10.89 -4.06
CA ILE A 63 -32.22 10.15 -3.96
C ILE A 63 -33.22 10.77 -4.96
N PRO A 64 -33.08 10.43 -6.26
CA PRO A 64 -33.93 11.03 -7.30
C PRO A 64 -35.40 10.69 -7.13
N THR A 65 -35.69 9.50 -6.61
CA THR A 65 -37.05 9.00 -6.30
C THR A 65 -37.05 8.28 -4.96
N SER A 66 -38.24 7.99 -4.40
CA SER A 66 -38.38 7.29 -3.12
C SER A 66 -37.79 5.87 -3.13
N ASN A 67 -37.58 5.29 -4.29
CA ASN A 67 -37.11 3.91 -4.46
C ASN A 67 -35.72 3.80 -5.13
N LEU A 68 -35.07 4.92 -5.45
CA LEU A 68 -33.74 4.93 -6.05
C LEU A 68 -32.78 5.78 -5.24
N LYS A 69 -31.67 5.20 -4.85
CA LYS A 69 -30.57 5.87 -4.16
C LYS A 69 -29.25 5.64 -4.92
N VAL A 70 -28.50 6.70 -5.09
CA VAL A 70 -27.14 6.69 -5.62
C VAL A 70 -26.21 7.26 -4.56
N ASP A 71 -25.16 6.52 -4.21
CA ASP A 71 -24.14 6.90 -3.25
C ASP A 71 -22.78 6.86 -3.94
N ILE A 72 -22.14 8.01 -4.04
CA ILE A 72 -20.85 8.17 -4.71
C ILE A 72 -19.82 8.47 -3.64
N ASN A 73 -18.69 7.80 -3.67
CA ASN A 73 -17.55 8.08 -2.79
C ASN A 73 -16.26 8.25 -3.60
N LEU A 74 -15.39 9.12 -3.10
CA LEU A 74 -14.07 9.39 -3.66
C LEU A 74 -13.13 9.65 -2.49
N ASN A 75 -12.01 8.92 -2.43
CA ASN A 75 -10.97 9.12 -1.44
C ASN A 75 -9.62 9.13 -2.13
N TYR A 76 -8.80 10.11 -1.80
CA TYR A 76 -7.41 10.16 -2.22
C TYR A 76 -6.52 10.33 -1.00
N GLU A 77 -5.47 9.54 -0.91
CA GLU A 77 -4.43 9.62 0.11
C GLU A 77 -3.06 9.64 -0.56
N TYR A 78 -2.21 10.52 -0.07
CA TYR A 78 -0.79 10.48 -0.37
C TYR A 78 -0.01 10.32 0.93
N SER A 79 0.97 9.40 0.95
CA SER A 79 1.89 9.21 2.07
C SER A 79 3.35 9.23 1.61
N ASP A 80 4.21 9.83 2.44
CA ASP A 80 5.67 9.85 2.31
C ASP A 80 6.24 9.38 3.64
N GLN A 81 6.79 8.17 3.63
CA GLN A 81 7.41 7.56 4.80
C GLN A 81 8.92 7.52 4.61
N GLY A 82 9.66 7.58 5.71
CA GLY A 82 11.09 7.32 5.76
C GLY A 82 11.40 5.88 5.37
N GLY A 83 12.36 5.30 5.96
CA GLY A 83 12.71 3.91 5.67
C GLY A 83 12.12 2.93 6.67
N TYR A 84 12.61 1.72 6.57
CA TYR A 84 12.30 0.64 7.50
C TYR A 84 13.41 0.56 8.56
N PRO A 85 13.08 0.36 9.85
CA PRO A 85 14.06 0.33 10.94
C PRO A 85 14.77 -1.03 11.05
N TYR A 86 15.32 -1.52 9.95
CA TYR A 86 16.14 -2.72 9.98
C TYR A 86 17.49 -2.43 10.64
N TYR A 87 17.93 -3.30 11.53
CA TYR A 87 19.19 -3.19 12.24
C TYR A 87 20.07 -4.42 12.01
N TYR A 88 21.37 -4.22 12.09
CA TYR A 88 22.35 -5.26 11.91
C TYR A 88 22.41 -6.18 13.16
N THR A 89 22.38 -7.50 12.95
CA THR A 89 22.38 -8.50 14.02
C THR A 89 23.72 -9.25 14.17
N GLY A 90 24.71 -8.87 13.38
CA GLY A 90 25.99 -9.58 13.30
C GLY A 90 25.96 -10.74 12.28
N ILE A 91 27.14 -11.32 12.05
CA ILE A 91 27.29 -12.47 11.16
C ILE A 91 26.69 -13.71 11.84
N THR A 92 25.81 -14.41 11.12
CA THR A 92 25.19 -15.61 11.69
C THR A 92 26.17 -16.78 11.80
N PRO A 93 26.06 -17.65 12.83
CA PRO A 93 26.91 -18.83 12.96
C PRO A 93 26.89 -19.73 11.72
N SER A 94 25.75 -19.83 11.04
CA SER A 94 25.61 -20.59 9.79
C SER A 94 26.41 -19.99 8.63
N ALA A 95 26.49 -18.66 8.54
CA ALA A 95 27.31 -17.98 7.54
C ALA A 95 28.80 -18.23 7.78
N ILE A 96 29.24 -18.16 9.04
CA ILE A 96 30.64 -18.48 9.42
C ILE A 96 30.98 -19.93 9.07
N ALA A 97 30.10 -20.89 9.43
CA ALA A 97 30.31 -22.31 9.12
C ALA A 97 30.43 -22.55 7.60
N LYS A 98 29.53 -21.97 6.81
CA LYS A 98 29.53 -22.07 5.34
C LYS A 98 30.79 -21.44 4.72
N ALA A 99 31.26 -20.31 5.24
CA ALA A 99 32.50 -19.68 4.80
C ALA A 99 33.70 -20.60 5.04
N LYS A 100 33.77 -21.20 6.23
CA LYS A 100 34.83 -22.16 6.60
C LYS A 100 34.82 -23.40 5.73
N GLU A 101 33.66 -23.96 5.40
CA GLU A 101 33.52 -25.07 4.46
C GLU A 101 34.06 -24.72 3.07
N ASN A 102 33.93 -23.47 2.66
CA ASN A 102 34.46 -22.96 1.38
C ASN A 102 35.93 -22.46 1.47
N GLY A 103 36.64 -22.76 2.58
CA GLY A 103 38.04 -22.36 2.77
C GLY A 103 38.22 -20.84 2.97
N LYS A 104 37.17 -20.13 3.36
CA LYS A 104 37.19 -18.68 3.64
C LYS A 104 37.07 -18.43 5.13
N GLU A 105 37.85 -17.49 5.63
CA GLU A 105 37.68 -16.96 6.98
C GLU A 105 36.71 -15.79 6.93
N MET A 106 35.73 -15.76 7.85
CA MET A 106 34.77 -14.68 7.97
C MET A 106 34.82 -14.16 9.40
N THR A 107 35.23 -12.92 9.54
CA THR A 107 35.33 -12.21 10.82
C THR A 107 34.29 -11.09 10.90
N GLU A 108 33.83 -10.79 12.11
CA GLU A 108 32.90 -9.68 12.35
C GLU A 108 33.69 -8.35 12.37
N ASP A 109 33.64 -7.63 11.26
CA ASP A 109 34.28 -6.32 11.07
C ASP A 109 33.35 -5.13 11.41
N ARG A 110 32.08 -5.43 11.70
CA ARG A 110 31.03 -4.44 11.95
C ARG A 110 30.43 -4.55 13.37
N ALA A 111 31.22 -5.02 14.33
CA ALA A 111 30.78 -5.23 15.72
C ALA A 111 30.15 -3.97 16.35
N ASP A 112 30.64 -2.77 16.01
CA ASP A 112 30.15 -1.49 16.51
C ASP A 112 28.72 -1.15 16.03
N TYR A 113 28.24 -1.81 14.98
CA TYR A 113 26.91 -1.61 14.41
C TYR A 113 25.89 -2.66 14.84
N ILE A 114 26.30 -3.69 15.58
CA ILE A 114 25.35 -4.70 16.08
C ILE A 114 24.25 -4.04 16.91
N GLY A 115 23.01 -4.34 16.57
CA GLY A 115 21.82 -3.77 17.22
C GLY A 115 21.50 -2.32 16.82
N LYS A 116 22.23 -1.75 15.85
CA LYS A 116 22.01 -0.39 15.37
C LYS A 116 21.51 -0.38 13.94
N ILE A 117 20.68 0.61 13.62
CA ILE A 117 20.34 0.96 12.24
C ILE A 117 21.48 1.81 11.70
N SER A 118 22.09 1.41 10.59
CA SER A 118 23.35 2.02 10.12
C SER A 118 23.49 2.13 8.60
N TYR A 119 22.40 2.18 7.86
CA TYR A 119 22.48 2.31 6.40
C TYR A 119 22.85 3.75 5.96
N ASN A 120 23.61 3.85 4.84
CA ASN A 120 24.18 5.11 4.37
C ASN A 120 23.20 5.96 3.57
N ASP A 121 22.28 5.35 2.79
CA ASP A 121 21.32 6.07 1.98
C ASP A 121 19.96 6.25 2.65
N ARG A 122 19.22 7.29 2.27
CA ARG A 122 17.86 7.49 2.74
C ARG A 122 16.92 6.52 2.05
N SER A 123 16.39 5.58 2.80
CA SER A 123 15.24 4.80 2.34
C SER A 123 13.96 5.64 2.39
N SER A 124 13.00 5.32 1.52
CA SER A 124 11.70 5.98 1.48
C SER A 124 10.63 5.10 0.86
N TYR A 125 9.40 5.30 1.30
CA TYR A 125 8.22 4.74 0.66
C TYR A 125 7.19 5.84 0.43
N ARG A 126 6.80 6.04 -0.82
CA ARG A 126 5.80 7.03 -1.24
C ARG A 126 4.65 6.32 -1.90
N ARG A 127 3.43 6.68 -1.53
CA ARG A 127 2.23 6.06 -2.06
C ARG A 127 1.15 7.09 -2.31
N GLY A 128 0.62 7.09 -3.53
CA GLY A 128 -0.64 7.73 -3.87
C GLY A 128 -1.71 6.67 -4.09
N LEU A 129 -2.84 6.76 -3.38
CA LEU A 129 -3.94 5.83 -3.45
C LEU A 129 -5.25 6.58 -3.68
N LEU A 130 -5.86 6.35 -4.84
CA LEU A 130 -7.19 6.82 -5.17
C LEU A 130 -8.18 5.65 -5.07
N ASN A 131 -9.25 5.82 -4.31
CA ASN A 131 -10.38 4.92 -4.28
C ASN A 131 -11.65 5.69 -4.65
N SER A 132 -12.43 5.15 -5.55
CA SER A 132 -13.75 5.68 -5.90
C SER A 132 -14.77 4.57 -6.00
N GLY A 133 -16.01 4.88 -5.71
CA GLY A 133 -17.09 3.93 -5.80
C GLY A 133 -18.43 4.59 -6.05
N VAL A 134 -19.28 3.87 -6.76
CA VAL A 134 -20.67 4.22 -6.98
C VAL A 134 -21.52 3.05 -6.53
N ASN A 135 -22.44 3.29 -5.62
CA ASN A 135 -23.44 2.32 -5.19
C ASN A 135 -24.83 2.82 -5.61
N ILE A 136 -25.51 2.03 -6.42
CA ILE A 136 -26.87 2.27 -6.87
C ILE A 136 -27.77 1.24 -6.21
N GLU A 137 -28.76 1.69 -5.44
CA GLU A 137 -29.77 0.84 -4.82
C GLU A 137 -31.15 1.20 -5.37
N TYR A 138 -31.83 0.20 -5.93
CA TYR A 138 -33.21 0.31 -6.40
C TYR A 138 -34.13 -0.61 -5.60
N GLN A 139 -35.15 -0.05 -4.98
CA GLN A 139 -36.13 -0.75 -4.18
C GLN A 139 -37.43 -0.97 -4.96
N ALA A 140 -37.56 -2.14 -5.60
CA ALA A 140 -38.82 -2.58 -6.23
C ALA A 140 -39.86 -3.01 -5.16
N ASN A 141 -41.05 -3.40 -5.57
CA ASN A 141 -42.09 -3.82 -4.63
C ASN A 141 -41.72 -5.09 -3.84
N ASN A 142 -41.02 -6.03 -4.43
CA ASN A 142 -40.73 -7.35 -3.84
C ASN A 142 -39.25 -7.61 -3.60
N PHE A 143 -38.35 -6.84 -4.18
CA PHE A 143 -36.92 -7.06 -4.09
C PHE A 143 -36.16 -5.72 -4.00
N ILE A 144 -34.91 -5.81 -3.64
CA ILE A 144 -33.92 -4.73 -3.69
C ILE A 144 -32.81 -5.17 -4.63
N LEU A 145 -32.50 -4.32 -5.60
CA LEU A 145 -31.36 -4.46 -6.50
C LEU A 145 -30.28 -3.45 -6.07
N SER A 146 -29.06 -3.93 -5.84
CA SER A 146 -27.89 -3.10 -5.58
C SER A 146 -26.82 -3.37 -6.62
N ALA A 147 -26.18 -2.33 -7.12
CA ALA A 147 -25.01 -2.40 -7.98
C ALA A 147 -23.92 -1.53 -7.37
N VAL A 148 -22.73 -2.10 -7.18
CA VAL A 148 -21.57 -1.41 -6.61
C VAL A 148 -20.41 -1.50 -7.57
N THR A 149 -20.07 -0.36 -8.19
CA THR A 149 -18.89 -0.22 -9.02
C THR A 149 -17.77 0.41 -8.21
N GLY A 150 -16.60 -0.22 -8.18
CA GLY A 150 -15.40 0.27 -7.51
C GLY A 150 -14.27 0.52 -8.50
N TYR A 151 -13.50 1.58 -8.27
CA TYR A 151 -12.24 1.81 -8.95
C TYR A 151 -11.15 2.21 -7.97
N GLN A 152 -9.99 1.57 -8.09
CA GLN A 152 -8.81 1.89 -7.29
C GLN A 152 -7.62 2.15 -8.22
N HIS A 153 -6.87 3.21 -7.92
CA HIS A 153 -5.59 3.51 -8.54
C HIS A 153 -4.52 3.62 -7.46
N LEU A 154 -3.52 2.76 -7.54
CA LEU A 154 -2.32 2.77 -6.71
C LEU A 154 -1.13 3.22 -7.56
N ASN A 155 -0.35 4.14 -7.02
CA ASN A 155 0.97 4.51 -7.54
C ASN A 155 1.92 4.62 -6.37
N ASP A 156 2.87 3.69 -6.26
CA ASP A 156 3.85 3.71 -5.19
C ASP A 156 5.30 3.64 -5.72
N ARG A 157 6.18 4.08 -4.86
CA ARG A 157 7.63 4.04 -5.05
C ARG A 157 8.30 3.74 -3.72
N MET A 158 9.00 2.64 -3.67
CA MET A 158 9.88 2.26 -2.58
C MET A 158 11.33 2.42 -3.04
N PHE A 159 12.12 3.12 -2.24
CA PHE A 159 13.58 3.18 -2.40
C PHE A 159 14.21 2.68 -1.12
N LEU A 160 15.05 1.70 -1.21
CA LEU A 160 15.71 1.05 -0.08
C LEU A 160 17.22 0.98 -0.31
N ASP A 161 17.95 1.37 0.72
CA ASP A 161 19.30 0.90 0.94
C ASP A 161 19.20 -0.55 1.42
N GLN A 162 19.31 -1.49 0.48
CA GLN A 162 18.95 -2.89 0.70
C GLN A 162 20.07 -3.70 1.35
N ASP A 163 21.29 -3.21 1.35
CA ASP A 163 22.36 -3.86 2.10
C ASP A 163 22.29 -3.54 3.60
N PHE A 164 21.47 -2.53 3.99
CA PHE A 164 21.23 -2.08 5.37
C PHE A 164 22.50 -1.78 6.16
N THR A 165 23.55 -1.34 5.47
CA THR A 165 24.86 -1.08 6.05
C THR A 165 25.30 0.36 5.81
N GLU A 166 26.37 0.77 6.46
CA GLU A 166 27.06 2.03 6.19
C GLU A 166 27.91 1.99 4.92
N ARG A 167 28.01 0.82 4.28
CA ARG A 167 28.76 0.59 3.05
C ARG A 167 27.93 0.95 1.83
N ASP A 168 28.60 1.31 0.76
CA ASP A 168 27.97 1.76 -0.48
C ASP A 168 27.88 0.60 -1.50
N ILE A 169 27.03 -0.42 -1.19
CA ILE A 169 26.96 -1.67 -1.95
C ILE A 169 25.85 -1.62 -3.00
N PHE A 170 24.59 -1.56 -2.60
CA PHE A 170 23.48 -1.52 -3.56
C PHE A 170 22.17 -1.00 -2.97
N ASN A 171 21.37 -0.39 -3.83
CA ASN A 171 20.03 0.06 -3.54
C ASN A 171 19.00 -0.65 -4.41
N ILE A 172 17.77 -0.74 -3.94
CA ILE A 172 16.63 -1.21 -4.73
C ILE A 172 15.61 -0.08 -4.85
N GLU A 173 15.16 0.15 -6.08
CA GLU A 173 14.04 1.02 -6.35
C GLU A 173 12.88 0.21 -6.92
N GLN A 174 11.80 0.07 -6.17
CA GLN A 174 10.57 -0.56 -6.66
C GLN A 174 9.52 0.51 -6.96
N LYS A 175 8.94 0.45 -8.13
CA LYS A 175 7.79 1.28 -8.52
C LYS A 175 6.65 0.37 -8.90
N GLN A 176 5.48 0.63 -8.36
CA GLN A 176 4.26 -0.10 -8.71
C GLN A 176 3.18 0.87 -9.16
N ARG A 177 2.46 0.47 -10.18
CA ARG A 177 1.25 1.12 -10.62
C ARG A 177 0.18 0.07 -10.85
N ALA A 178 -0.89 0.15 -10.06
CA ALA A 178 -2.01 -0.76 -10.17
C ALA A 178 -3.30 0.01 -10.42
N ASN A 179 -4.14 -0.51 -11.30
CA ASN A 179 -5.50 -0.07 -11.50
C ASN A 179 -6.42 -1.27 -11.32
N THR A 180 -7.45 -1.12 -10.53
CA THR A 180 -8.44 -2.16 -10.30
C THR A 180 -9.83 -1.59 -10.52
N ILE A 181 -10.63 -2.28 -11.30
CA ILE A 181 -12.07 -2.04 -11.41
C ILE A 181 -12.80 -3.26 -10.87
N SER A 182 -13.87 -3.04 -10.13
CA SER A 182 -14.72 -4.11 -9.60
C SER A 182 -16.19 -3.76 -9.76
N GLU A 183 -17.00 -4.79 -9.93
CA GLU A 183 -18.45 -4.67 -10.01
C GLU A 183 -19.10 -5.77 -9.17
N GLU A 184 -20.08 -5.39 -8.36
CA GLU A 184 -20.92 -6.32 -7.63
C GLU A 184 -22.39 -5.97 -7.87
N ILE A 185 -23.17 -6.94 -8.31
CA ILE A 185 -24.62 -6.82 -8.47
C ILE A 185 -25.30 -7.80 -7.52
N VAL A 186 -26.18 -7.30 -6.68
CA VAL A 186 -26.91 -8.10 -5.67
C VAL A 186 -28.40 -7.86 -5.83
N LEU A 187 -29.13 -8.96 -5.90
CA LEU A 187 -30.58 -8.99 -5.85
C LEU A 187 -31.02 -9.70 -4.58
N LYS A 188 -31.86 -9.08 -3.75
CA LYS A 188 -32.30 -9.65 -2.48
C LYS A 188 -33.78 -9.42 -2.21
N ALA A 189 -34.41 -10.32 -1.46
CA ALA A 189 -35.78 -10.14 -1.00
C ALA A 189 -35.91 -8.92 -0.09
N LYS A 190 -37.04 -8.23 -0.14
CA LYS A 190 -37.36 -7.20 0.86
C LYS A 190 -37.56 -7.82 2.25
N PRO A 191 -37.17 -7.13 3.33
CA PRO A 191 -37.48 -7.54 4.69
C PRO A 191 -38.99 -7.76 4.92
N GLY A 192 -39.33 -8.71 5.80
CA GLY A 192 -40.73 -9.01 6.14
C GLY A 192 -41.42 -10.00 5.19
N LYS A 193 -40.75 -10.54 4.20
CA LYS A 193 -41.26 -11.64 3.37
C LYS A 193 -40.99 -13.00 4.03
N ARG A 194 -41.88 -13.96 3.83
CA ARG A 194 -41.74 -15.31 4.36
C ARG A 194 -40.46 -16.01 3.88
N TRP A 195 -40.09 -15.79 2.64
CA TRP A 195 -38.84 -16.26 2.04
C TRP A 195 -37.86 -15.11 1.95
N GLN A 196 -36.70 -15.25 2.60
CA GLN A 196 -35.56 -14.33 2.48
C GLN A 196 -34.52 -14.99 1.59
N TRP A 197 -34.14 -14.31 0.55
CA TRP A 197 -33.15 -14.78 -0.42
C TRP A 197 -32.25 -13.63 -0.86
N ALA A 198 -31.03 -13.95 -1.20
CA ALA A 198 -30.10 -13.06 -1.88
C ALA A 198 -29.31 -13.84 -2.93
N THR A 199 -29.12 -13.23 -4.06
CA THR A 199 -28.25 -13.74 -5.12
C THR A 199 -27.45 -12.60 -5.70
N GLY A 200 -26.26 -12.88 -6.20
CA GLY A 200 -25.41 -11.84 -6.78
C GLY A 200 -24.28 -12.40 -7.59
N ALA A 201 -23.60 -11.49 -8.25
CA ALA A 201 -22.38 -11.74 -9.00
C ALA A 201 -21.38 -10.65 -8.67
N PHE A 202 -20.13 -11.04 -8.55
CA PHE A 202 -18.99 -10.15 -8.35
C PHE A 202 -17.93 -10.47 -9.39
N GLY A 203 -17.30 -9.42 -9.92
CA GLY A 203 -16.15 -9.53 -10.79
C GLY A 203 -15.18 -8.39 -10.59
N PHE A 204 -13.92 -8.64 -10.87
CA PHE A 204 -12.91 -7.58 -10.89
C PHE A 204 -11.89 -7.82 -11.99
N TYR A 205 -11.22 -6.72 -12.37
CA TYR A 205 -10.12 -6.73 -13.29
C TYR A 205 -9.02 -5.79 -12.80
N GLN A 206 -7.78 -6.27 -12.77
CA GLN A 206 -6.64 -5.52 -12.27
C GLN A 206 -5.49 -5.51 -13.28
N TRP A 207 -4.94 -4.32 -13.52
CA TRP A 207 -3.67 -4.13 -14.22
C TRP A 207 -2.60 -3.77 -13.21
N LEU A 208 -1.55 -4.53 -13.17
CA LEU A 208 -0.38 -4.26 -12.33
C LEU A 208 0.86 -4.11 -13.20
N HIS A 209 1.59 -3.03 -13.00
CA HIS A 209 2.91 -2.82 -13.56
C HIS A 209 3.88 -2.58 -12.41
N THR A 210 4.92 -3.41 -12.33
CA THR A 210 5.96 -3.30 -11.31
C THR A 210 7.32 -3.26 -11.99
N THR A 211 8.17 -2.35 -11.54
CA THR A 211 9.60 -2.31 -11.88
C THR A 211 10.40 -2.35 -10.60
N GLY A 212 11.56 -2.99 -10.60
CA GLY A 212 12.37 -3.14 -9.40
C GLY A 212 13.86 -3.27 -9.72
N PRO A 213 14.51 -2.24 -10.32
CA PRO A 213 15.94 -2.29 -10.59
C PRO A 213 16.74 -2.35 -9.29
N VAL A 214 17.83 -3.11 -9.33
CA VAL A 214 18.89 -3.10 -8.34
C VAL A 214 20.00 -2.20 -8.84
N LEU A 215 20.37 -1.21 -8.05
CA LEU A 215 21.40 -0.22 -8.38
C LEU A 215 22.66 -0.55 -7.62
N PHE A 216 23.62 -1.21 -8.27
CA PHE A 216 24.94 -1.47 -7.69
C PHE A 216 25.75 -0.19 -7.64
N LYS A 217 26.34 0.08 -6.51
CA LYS A 217 27.24 1.18 -6.26
C LYS A 217 28.71 0.75 -6.36
N GLU A 218 29.64 1.65 -6.09
CA GLU A 218 31.07 1.39 -6.32
C GLU A 218 31.58 0.15 -5.58
N GLU A 219 31.28 0.03 -4.29
CA GLU A 219 31.71 -1.15 -3.52
C GLU A 219 30.97 -2.43 -3.95
N GLY A 220 29.70 -2.30 -4.35
CA GLY A 220 28.90 -3.42 -4.86
C GLY A 220 29.42 -3.92 -6.21
N VAL A 221 29.83 -3.04 -7.11
CA VAL A 221 30.47 -3.41 -8.38
C VAL A 221 31.75 -4.19 -8.10
N LYS A 222 32.63 -3.66 -7.25
CA LYS A 222 33.89 -4.31 -6.89
C LYS A 222 33.71 -5.65 -6.20
N SER A 223 32.83 -5.72 -5.20
CA SER A 223 32.68 -6.92 -4.35
C SER A 223 31.80 -8.00 -4.97
N VAL A 224 30.75 -7.65 -5.70
CA VAL A 224 29.75 -8.60 -6.22
C VAL A 224 29.96 -8.88 -7.70
N ILE A 225 30.22 -7.88 -8.54
CA ILE A 225 30.30 -8.03 -9.99
C ILE A 225 31.71 -8.46 -10.41
N GLU A 226 32.76 -7.72 -10.03
CA GLU A 226 34.14 -8.01 -10.44
C GLU A 226 34.68 -9.33 -9.88
N ASN A 227 34.27 -9.67 -8.63
CA ASN A 227 34.65 -10.93 -8.02
C ASN A 227 33.86 -12.15 -8.53
N ASN A 228 32.78 -11.94 -9.27
CA ASN A 228 31.96 -12.96 -9.91
C ASN A 228 31.99 -12.82 -11.44
N ALA A 229 33.15 -12.97 -12.05
CA ALA A 229 33.39 -12.71 -13.48
C ALA A 229 32.46 -13.47 -14.47
N ASN A 230 31.68 -14.44 -14.00
CA ASN A 230 30.71 -15.20 -14.79
C ASN A 230 29.25 -14.80 -14.59
N SER A 231 28.97 -13.74 -13.81
CA SER A 231 27.60 -13.29 -13.54
C SER A 231 27.27 -12.16 -14.50
N ALA A 232 26.47 -12.47 -15.52
CA ALA A 232 25.81 -11.44 -16.31
C ALA A 232 24.65 -10.88 -15.49
N PHE A 233 24.74 -9.63 -15.03
CA PHE A 233 23.61 -8.91 -14.44
C PHE A 233 22.85 -8.24 -15.59
N GLU A 234 21.75 -8.86 -16.00
CA GLU A 234 20.79 -8.19 -16.87
C GLU A 234 19.86 -7.34 -16.00
N GLU A 235 19.54 -6.13 -16.46
CA GLU A 235 18.46 -5.35 -15.90
C GLU A 235 17.15 -6.12 -16.14
N VAL A 236 16.69 -6.82 -15.11
CA VAL A 236 15.41 -7.51 -15.15
C VAL A 236 14.31 -6.47 -14.93
N SER A 237 13.91 -5.79 -16.00
CA SER A 237 12.64 -5.08 -15.98
C SER A 237 11.53 -6.13 -15.94
N ALA A 238 10.78 -6.18 -14.85
CA ALA A 238 9.59 -7.03 -14.80
C ALA A 238 8.67 -6.63 -15.97
N LYS A 239 8.38 -7.58 -16.84
CA LYS A 239 7.33 -7.37 -17.85
C LYS A 239 6.04 -6.99 -17.12
N PRO A 240 5.21 -6.10 -17.68
CA PRO A 240 3.91 -5.85 -17.11
C PRO A 240 3.23 -7.17 -16.78
N GLY A 241 2.88 -7.38 -15.52
CA GLY A 241 2.21 -8.61 -15.11
C GLY A 241 0.95 -8.81 -15.93
N ALA A 242 0.62 -10.05 -16.24
CA ALA A 242 -0.68 -10.35 -16.83
C ALA A 242 -1.79 -9.79 -15.92
N PRO A 243 -2.85 -9.20 -16.46
CA PRO A 243 -3.94 -8.68 -15.64
C PRO A 243 -4.57 -9.82 -14.84
N THR A 244 -4.85 -9.53 -13.56
CA THR A 244 -5.55 -10.47 -12.69
C THR A 244 -7.05 -10.20 -12.77
N MET A 245 -7.82 -11.26 -13.04
CA MET A 245 -9.28 -11.21 -13.12
C MET A 245 -9.88 -12.26 -12.19
N GLY A 246 -10.94 -11.88 -11.49
CA GLY A 246 -11.72 -12.79 -10.67
C GLY A 246 -13.22 -12.56 -10.86
N MET A 247 -13.98 -13.63 -10.79
CA MET A 247 -15.44 -13.62 -10.85
C MET A 247 -16.01 -14.61 -9.83
N THR A 248 -17.04 -14.19 -9.12
CA THR A 248 -17.81 -15.03 -8.19
C THR A 248 -19.30 -14.80 -8.38
N VAL A 249 -20.06 -15.89 -8.38
CA VAL A 249 -21.52 -15.87 -8.33
C VAL A 249 -21.95 -16.57 -7.06
N TYR A 250 -22.90 -15.98 -6.34
CA TYR A 250 -23.38 -16.54 -5.07
C TYR A 250 -24.91 -16.53 -4.98
N LEU A 251 -25.43 -17.50 -4.24
CA LEU A 251 -26.83 -17.59 -3.88
C LEU A 251 -26.93 -17.91 -2.38
N SER A 252 -27.70 -17.13 -1.65
CA SER A 252 -28.08 -17.41 -0.26
C SER A 252 -29.59 -17.47 -0.15
N LEU A 253 -30.11 -18.49 0.53
CA LEU A 253 -31.53 -18.70 0.76
C LEU A 253 -31.78 -19.00 2.24
N ILE A 254 -32.65 -18.21 2.87
CA ILE A 254 -33.09 -18.40 4.24
C ILE A 254 -34.62 -18.44 4.28
N HIS A 255 -35.18 -19.47 4.86
CA HIS A 255 -36.60 -19.56 5.18
C HIS A 255 -36.80 -19.16 6.65
N ILE A 256 -37.66 -18.17 6.92
CA ILE A 256 -38.03 -17.73 8.26
C ILE A 256 -39.47 -18.14 8.57
#